data_93928e752c1ea1759497347e2cc4cab0
#
_entry.id   93928e752c1ea1759497347e2cc4cab0
#
_cell.length_a   1.000
_cell.length_b   1.000
_cell.length_c   1.000
_cell.angle_alpha   90.00
_cell.angle_beta   90.00
_cell.angle_gamma   90.00
#
_symmetry.space_group_name_H-M   'P 1'
#
loop_
_entity.id
_entity.type
_entity.pdbx_description
1 polymer ?
#
loop_
_entity_poly.entity_id
_entity_poly.type
_entity_poly.pdbx_seq_one_letter_code
_entity_poly.pdbx_strand_id
1 'polypeptide(L)'
;MTRRAILAAMAATFVRAAGRLPANRNVRWALGSNLWNYFPHVPFTDILDVMRDTGFIGVRVTQFPQILTTYNMTAADLEREVSKRNLHVITISFNGPAHDPARRAEVIANAKRAMEFLKGFGANLLVVFSPSRAQGSGDTAFRSMCECYNQLGSVAGEMGFRAGLHNHMGQMVQDEAEVDRCMAMTDPKLFSFSPDTAHLYLAKIDVVKTLSKYRDRLMMMDYKDARQVSDKLQDNIFDLGDGEIDFPGCHRVLKSMAYKGWICVDLDTARKGPRASYERCGAYVVDKLEPIYV
;
A
#
# COMPACT_ATOMS: atom_id res chain seq x y z
N MET A 1 26.41 40.04 -0.62
CA MET A 1 25.87 38.84 -1.30
C MET A 1 24.91 39.28 -2.37
N THR A 2 25.16 38.98 -3.64
CA THR A 2 24.35 39.43 -4.76
C THR A 2 23.09 38.55 -4.92
N ARG A 3 22.00 39.12 -5.42
CA ARG A 3 20.73 38.38 -5.70
C ARG A 3 20.95 37.06 -6.50
N ARG A 4 21.99 37.00 -7.35
CA ARG A 4 22.39 35.79 -8.08
C ARG A 4 22.94 34.67 -7.16
N ALA A 5 23.65 35.01 -6.09
CA ALA A 5 24.19 34.03 -5.14
C ALA A 5 23.07 33.41 -4.28
N ILE A 6 22.01 34.17 -3.95
CA ILE A 6 20.86 33.67 -3.20
C ILE A 6 20.02 32.75 -4.06
N LEU A 7 19.81 33.08 -5.34
CA LEU A 7 19.08 32.22 -6.29
C LEU A 7 19.85 30.94 -6.63
N ALA A 8 21.18 30.99 -6.71
CA ALA A 8 22.01 29.79 -6.90
C ALA A 8 22.01 28.87 -5.66
N ALA A 9 21.98 29.45 -4.45
CA ALA A 9 21.89 28.68 -3.21
C ALA A 9 20.51 28.03 -3.04
N MET A 10 19.41 28.69 -3.46
CA MET A 10 18.07 28.12 -3.48
C MET A 10 17.93 27.02 -4.54
N ALA A 11 18.50 27.21 -5.76
CA ALA A 11 18.49 26.19 -6.79
C ALA A 11 19.33 24.95 -6.38
N ALA A 12 20.44 25.13 -5.68
CA ALA A 12 21.27 24.02 -5.21
C ALA A 12 20.59 23.19 -4.10
N THR A 13 19.66 23.78 -3.32
CA THR A 13 18.87 23.06 -2.31
C THR A 13 17.73 22.23 -2.94
N PHE A 14 17.20 22.67 -4.10
CA PHE A 14 16.15 21.91 -4.81
C PHE A 14 16.67 20.76 -5.67
N VAL A 15 17.92 20.82 -6.14
CA VAL A 15 18.53 19.73 -6.93
C VAL A 15 18.96 18.53 -6.04
N ARG A 16 19.00 18.68 -4.73
CA ARG A 16 19.34 17.60 -3.80
C ARG A 16 18.19 16.66 -3.46
N ALA A 17 16.96 16.98 -3.86
CA ALA A 17 15.77 16.16 -3.60
C ALA A 17 15.51 15.06 -4.66
N ALA A 18 16.28 15.01 -5.74
CA ALA A 18 16.27 13.91 -6.73
C ALA A 18 17.25 12.77 -6.34
N GLY A 19 17.61 12.66 -5.07
CA GLY A 19 18.46 11.60 -4.57
C GLY A 19 17.64 10.35 -4.30
N ARG A 20 18.09 9.21 -4.84
CA ARG A 20 17.60 7.87 -4.52
C ARG A 20 17.22 7.80 -3.05
N LEU A 21 16.03 7.27 -2.75
CA LEU A 21 15.73 6.81 -1.40
C LEU A 21 16.90 5.94 -0.95
N PRO A 22 17.44 6.13 0.27
CA PRO A 22 18.60 5.39 0.71
C PRO A 22 18.33 3.90 0.52
N ALA A 23 19.29 3.18 0.00
CA ALA A 23 19.22 1.74 -0.15
C ALA A 23 19.33 1.08 1.23
N ASN A 24 18.35 1.33 2.09
CA ASN A 24 18.12 0.56 3.29
C ASN A 24 17.79 -0.87 2.84
N ARG A 25 18.63 -1.81 3.17
CA ARG A 25 18.47 -3.21 2.78
C ARG A 25 17.31 -3.91 3.49
N ASN A 26 16.71 -3.29 4.48
CA ASN A 26 15.62 -3.85 5.27
C ASN A 26 14.26 -3.38 4.77
N VAL A 27 14.08 -2.07 4.60
CA VAL A 27 12.85 -1.49 4.10
C VAL A 27 13.01 -1.11 2.63
N ARG A 28 12.11 -1.60 1.80
CA ARG A 28 12.00 -1.25 0.37
C ARG A 28 10.77 -0.39 0.18
N TRP A 29 10.92 0.71 -0.53
CA TRP A 29 9.86 1.70 -0.69
C TRP A 29 9.16 1.57 -2.04
N ALA A 30 7.84 1.52 -1.99
CA ALA A 30 6.96 1.47 -3.15
C ALA A 30 5.96 2.62 -3.14
N LEU A 31 5.35 2.89 -4.30
CA LEU A 31 4.22 3.78 -4.44
C LEU A 31 2.97 3.03 -4.91
N GLY A 32 1.82 3.41 -4.38
CA GLY A 32 0.52 2.98 -4.90
C GLY A 32 0.17 3.72 -6.18
N SER A 33 -0.34 3.01 -7.19
CA SER A 33 -0.87 3.66 -8.40
C SER A 33 -2.29 4.22 -8.21
N ASN A 34 -2.82 4.17 -6.98
CA ASN A 34 -4.18 4.58 -6.65
C ASN A 34 -4.44 6.05 -6.98
N LEU A 35 -3.46 6.92 -6.74
CA LEU A 35 -3.57 8.35 -7.00
C LEU A 35 -4.00 8.68 -8.44
N TRP A 36 -3.62 7.85 -9.40
CA TRP A 36 -3.95 8.06 -10.82
C TRP A 36 -5.43 7.84 -11.16
N ASN A 37 -6.21 7.22 -10.31
CA ASN A 37 -7.65 7.16 -10.48
C ASN A 37 -8.28 8.56 -10.54
N TYR A 38 -7.62 9.54 -9.92
CA TYR A 38 -8.05 10.93 -9.89
C TYR A 38 -7.44 11.78 -11.02
N PHE A 39 -6.49 11.20 -11.79
CA PHE A 39 -5.80 11.83 -12.91
C PHE A 39 -5.84 10.93 -14.15
N PRO A 40 -7.05 10.58 -14.67
CA PRO A 40 -7.21 9.54 -15.70
C PRO A 40 -6.61 9.93 -17.07
N HIS A 41 -6.25 11.19 -17.27
CA HIS A 41 -5.64 11.67 -18.51
C HIS A 41 -4.11 11.60 -18.53
N VAL A 42 -3.50 11.23 -17.39
CA VAL A 42 -2.05 11.07 -17.30
C VAL A 42 -1.66 9.71 -17.87
N PRO A 43 -0.76 9.64 -18.86
CA PRO A 43 -0.27 8.37 -19.38
C PRO A 43 0.33 7.50 -18.26
N PHE A 44 0.16 6.19 -18.35
CA PHE A 44 0.70 5.28 -17.34
C PHE A 44 2.24 5.34 -17.26
N THR A 45 2.90 5.59 -18.37
CA THR A 45 4.35 5.80 -18.43
C THR A 45 4.81 6.99 -17.61
N ASP A 46 4.05 8.09 -17.60
CA ASP A 46 4.37 9.29 -16.82
C ASP A 46 4.23 9.01 -15.32
N ILE A 47 3.29 8.14 -14.95
CA ILE A 47 3.13 7.62 -13.60
C ILE A 47 4.41 6.91 -13.14
N LEU A 48 4.87 5.96 -13.95
CA LEU A 48 6.07 5.20 -13.66
C LEU A 48 7.32 6.09 -13.63
N ASP A 49 7.37 7.12 -14.47
CA ASP A 49 8.45 8.11 -14.47
C ASP A 49 8.49 8.92 -13.17
N VAL A 50 7.33 9.36 -12.67
CA VAL A 50 7.23 10.02 -11.35
C VAL A 50 7.73 9.11 -10.25
N MET A 51 7.35 7.83 -10.24
CA MET A 51 7.80 6.87 -9.24
C MET A 51 9.33 6.72 -9.26
N ARG A 52 9.91 6.50 -10.43
CA ARG A 52 11.37 6.41 -10.62
C ARG A 52 12.08 7.68 -10.17
N ASP A 53 11.61 8.84 -10.62
CA ASP A 53 12.28 10.13 -10.42
C ASP A 53 12.23 10.58 -8.95
N THR A 54 11.21 10.14 -8.20
CA THR A 54 11.08 10.36 -6.76
C THR A 54 11.85 9.35 -5.90
N GLY A 55 12.51 8.37 -6.52
CA GLY A 55 13.42 7.43 -5.86
C GLY A 55 12.76 6.15 -5.34
N PHE A 56 11.48 5.96 -5.53
CA PHE A 56 10.79 4.72 -5.19
C PHE A 56 11.13 3.62 -6.19
N ILE A 57 11.22 2.39 -5.71
CA ILE A 57 11.62 1.24 -6.53
C ILE A 57 10.51 0.22 -6.74
N GLY A 58 9.40 0.34 -6.02
CA GLY A 58 8.26 -0.57 -6.11
C GLY A 58 6.99 0.11 -6.58
N VAL A 59 6.10 -0.67 -7.19
CA VAL A 59 4.77 -0.26 -7.66
C VAL A 59 3.74 -1.23 -7.11
N ARG A 60 2.75 -0.74 -6.35
CA ARG A 60 1.51 -1.46 -6.12
C ARG A 60 0.52 -1.09 -7.22
N VAL A 61 0.11 -2.06 -8.02
CA VAL A 61 -0.88 -1.86 -9.07
C VAL A 61 -2.28 -1.94 -8.47
N THR A 62 -3.04 -0.87 -8.59
CA THR A 62 -4.45 -0.82 -8.15
C THR A 62 -5.39 -1.12 -9.32
N GLN A 63 -6.65 -1.47 -9.01
CA GLN A 63 -7.69 -1.74 -9.99
C GLN A 63 -7.35 -2.84 -11.01
N PHE A 64 -6.63 -3.87 -10.60
CA PHE A 64 -6.40 -5.03 -11.46
C PHE A 64 -7.68 -5.89 -11.59
N PRO A 65 -8.03 -6.41 -12.79
CA PRO A 65 -7.31 -6.27 -14.07
C PRO A 65 -7.65 -5.00 -14.87
N GLN A 66 -8.60 -4.18 -14.42
CA GLN A 66 -9.14 -3.03 -15.15
C GLN A 66 -8.08 -2.02 -15.58
N ILE A 67 -7.00 -1.86 -14.80
CA ILE A 67 -5.91 -0.94 -15.14
C ILE A 67 -5.29 -1.25 -16.51
N LEU A 68 -5.18 -2.53 -16.88
CA LEU A 68 -4.65 -2.92 -18.18
C LEU A 68 -5.54 -2.43 -19.31
N THR A 69 -6.86 -2.56 -19.14
CA THR A 69 -7.85 -2.06 -20.13
C THR A 69 -7.88 -0.54 -20.15
N THR A 70 -7.84 0.11 -18.99
CA THR A 70 -7.87 1.58 -18.86
C THR A 70 -6.72 2.23 -19.65
N TYR A 71 -5.53 1.64 -19.60
CA TYR A 71 -4.35 2.16 -20.29
C TYR A 71 -4.03 1.42 -21.60
N ASN A 72 -4.94 0.58 -22.08
CA ASN A 72 -4.77 -0.20 -23.30
C ASN A 72 -3.44 -0.95 -23.36
N MET A 73 -3.12 -1.66 -22.27
CA MET A 73 -1.86 -2.40 -22.08
C MET A 73 -2.11 -3.89 -21.91
N THR A 74 -1.14 -4.68 -22.35
CA THR A 74 -1.01 -6.08 -21.94
C THR A 74 -0.13 -6.20 -20.67
N ALA A 75 -0.12 -7.38 -20.04
CA ALA A 75 0.82 -7.66 -18.96
C ALA A 75 2.28 -7.52 -19.40
N ALA A 76 2.60 -7.92 -20.64
CA ALA A 76 3.94 -7.78 -21.22
C ALA A 76 4.32 -6.30 -21.46
N ASP A 77 3.36 -5.45 -21.83
CA ASP A 77 3.60 -4.01 -21.95
C ASP A 77 3.92 -3.40 -20.59
N LEU A 78 3.16 -3.75 -19.55
CA LEU A 78 3.40 -3.28 -18.20
C LEU A 78 4.78 -3.75 -17.70
N GLU A 79 5.12 -5.02 -17.88
CA GLU A 79 6.43 -5.58 -17.49
C GLU A 79 7.58 -4.82 -18.17
N ARG A 80 7.48 -4.61 -19.47
CA ARG A 80 8.48 -3.86 -20.24
C ARG A 80 8.65 -2.42 -19.73
N GLU A 81 7.54 -1.72 -19.46
CA GLU A 81 7.59 -0.32 -19.02
C GLU A 81 8.09 -0.18 -17.57
N VAL A 82 7.77 -1.13 -16.70
CA VAL A 82 8.27 -1.20 -15.33
C VAL A 82 9.78 -1.51 -15.33
N SER A 83 10.20 -2.52 -16.10
CA SER A 83 11.60 -2.97 -16.19
C SER A 83 12.53 -1.91 -16.76
N LYS A 84 12.12 -1.16 -17.80
CA LYS A 84 12.88 -0.03 -18.36
C LYS A 84 13.25 1.03 -17.31
N ARG A 85 12.48 1.13 -16.24
CA ARG A 85 12.64 2.12 -15.16
C ARG A 85 13.30 1.57 -13.91
N ASN A 86 13.71 0.29 -13.94
CA ASN A 86 14.20 -0.44 -12.76
C ASN A 86 13.19 -0.41 -11.59
N LEU A 87 11.90 -0.45 -11.91
CA LEU A 87 10.82 -0.57 -10.95
C LEU A 87 10.39 -2.03 -10.82
N HIS A 88 9.75 -2.37 -9.70
CA HIS A 88 9.24 -3.71 -9.41
C HIS A 88 7.74 -3.64 -9.12
N VAL A 89 6.92 -4.41 -9.82
CA VAL A 89 5.55 -4.65 -9.35
C VAL A 89 5.63 -5.52 -8.10
N ILE A 90 5.14 -5.02 -6.97
CA ILE A 90 5.27 -5.70 -5.66
C ILE A 90 4.02 -6.46 -5.27
N THR A 91 2.86 -5.97 -5.67
CA THR A 91 1.55 -6.55 -5.38
C THR A 91 0.48 -5.85 -6.21
N ILE A 92 -0.74 -6.39 -6.13
CA ILE A 92 -1.97 -5.74 -6.58
C ILE A 92 -2.95 -5.58 -5.43
N SER A 93 -3.92 -4.68 -5.58
CA SER A 93 -5.10 -4.61 -4.71
C SER A 93 -6.11 -5.66 -5.16
N PHE A 94 -6.27 -6.71 -4.35
CA PHE A 94 -7.23 -7.80 -4.63
C PHE A 94 -8.47 -7.64 -3.75
N ASN A 95 -9.64 -7.74 -4.37
CA ASN A 95 -10.91 -7.78 -3.66
C ASN A 95 -11.84 -8.85 -4.26
N GLY A 96 -12.87 -9.20 -3.52
CA GLY A 96 -13.89 -10.15 -3.97
C GLY A 96 -14.96 -10.37 -2.89
N PRO A 97 -16.07 -11.01 -3.23
CA PRO A 97 -17.19 -11.25 -2.33
C PRO A 97 -16.93 -12.40 -1.34
N ALA A 98 -15.83 -12.29 -0.57
CA ALA A 98 -15.39 -13.33 0.37
C ALA A 98 -16.42 -13.64 1.49
N HIS A 99 -17.33 -12.70 1.75
CA HIS A 99 -18.42 -12.84 2.71
C HIS A 99 -19.52 -13.81 2.26
N ASP A 100 -19.62 -14.04 0.95
CA ASP A 100 -20.65 -14.93 0.37
C ASP A 100 -20.07 -16.34 0.15
N PRO A 101 -20.53 -17.35 0.91
CA PRO A 101 -20.03 -18.72 0.78
C PRO A 101 -20.30 -19.33 -0.61
N ALA A 102 -21.37 -18.92 -1.30
CA ALA A 102 -21.70 -19.41 -2.64
C ALA A 102 -20.70 -18.91 -3.71
N ARG A 103 -20.02 -17.79 -3.44
CA ARG A 103 -19.03 -17.21 -4.35
C ARG A 103 -17.58 -17.50 -3.96
N ARG A 104 -17.35 -18.29 -2.92
CA ARG A 104 -16.00 -18.61 -2.43
C ARG A 104 -15.09 -19.20 -3.52
N ALA A 105 -15.59 -20.14 -4.30
CA ALA A 105 -14.83 -20.75 -5.40
C ALA A 105 -14.40 -19.69 -6.45
N GLU A 106 -15.27 -18.74 -6.75
CA GLU A 106 -14.96 -17.62 -7.65
C GLU A 106 -13.84 -16.73 -7.07
N VAL A 107 -13.90 -16.39 -5.77
CA VAL A 107 -12.87 -15.59 -5.10
C VAL A 107 -11.52 -16.27 -5.21
N ILE A 108 -11.45 -17.58 -4.91
CA ILE A 108 -10.21 -18.35 -4.99
C ILE A 108 -9.68 -18.45 -6.42
N ALA A 109 -10.55 -18.67 -7.40
CA ALA A 109 -10.13 -18.70 -8.81
C ALA A 109 -9.59 -17.34 -9.28
N ASN A 110 -10.22 -16.23 -8.85
CA ASN A 110 -9.75 -14.87 -9.15
C ASN A 110 -8.40 -14.57 -8.46
N ALA A 111 -8.22 -15.00 -7.20
CA ALA A 111 -6.96 -14.86 -6.49
C ALA A 111 -5.82 -15.63 -7.19
N LYS A 112 -6.09 -16.85 -7.67
CA LYS A 112 -5.10 -17.61 -8.45
C LYS A 112 -4.69 -16.85 -9.72
N ARG A 113 -5.66 -16.31 -10.48
CA ARG A 113 -5.35 -15.51 -11.69
C ARG A 113 -4.51 -14.26 -11.34
N ALA A 114 -4.83 -13.61 -10.24
CA ALA A 114 -4.07 -12.45 -9.75
C ALA A 114 -2.62 -12.83 -9.38
N MET A 115 -2.42 -13.95 -8.71
CA MET A 115 -1.10 -14.44 -8.34
C MET A 115 -0.30 -14.94 -9.57
N GLU A 116 -0.93 -15.60 -10.53
CA GLU A 116 -0.27 -15.95 -11.80
C GLU A 116 0.21 -14.70 -12.56
N PHE A 117 -0.61 -13.65 -12.60
CA PHE A 117 -0.18 -12.36 -13.15
C PHE A 117 1.05 -11.81 -12.41
N LEU A 118 1.01 -11.79 -11.07
CA LEU A 118 2.10 -11.30 -10.24
C LEU A 118 3.40 -12.10 -10.37
N LYS A 119 3.31 -13.41 -10.61
CA LYS A 119 4.49 -14.25 -10.87
C LYS A 119 5.33 -13.75 -12.06
N GLY A 120 4.70 -13.23 -13.10
CA GLY A 120 5.37 -12.63 -14.26
C GLY A 120 6.31 -11.48 -13.89
N PHE A 121 6.08 -10.84 -12.75
CA PHE A 121 6.90 -9.73 -12.22
C PHE A 121 7.85 -10.16 -11.08
N GLY A 122 7.88 -11.43 -10.72
CA GLY A 122 8.64 -11.91 -9.57
C GLY A 122 8.08 -11.47 -8.21
N ALA A 123 6.83 -10.98 -8.18
CA ALA A 123 6.14 -10.61 -6.94
C ALA A 123 5.60 -11.85 -6.22
N ASN A 124 5.52 -11.76 -4.90
CA ASN A 124 5.03 -12.86 -4.06
C ASN A 124 4.11 -12.39 -2.92
N LEU A 125 3.52 -11.22 -3.04
CA LEU A 125 2.58 -10.66 -2.07
C LEU A 125 1.22 -10.42 -2.73
N LEU A 126 0.13 -10.74 -2.01
CA LEU A 126 -1.24 -10.44 -2.43
C LEU A 126 -1.94 -9.66 -1.32
N VAL A 127 -2.17 -8.38 -1.56
CA VAL A 127 -2.91 -7.50 -0.64
C VAL A 127 -4.41 -7.70 -0.85
N VAL A 128 -5.10 -8.13 0.21
CA VAL A 128 -6.52 -8.55 0.16
C VAL A 128 -7.39 -7.56 0.91
N PHE A 129 -8.26 -6.89 0.19
CA PHE A 129 -9.28 -6.01 0.75
C PHE A 129 -10.48 -6.82 1.25
N SER A 130 -11.07 -6.40 2.36
CA SER A 130 -12.35 -6.98 2.79
C SER A 130 -13.50 -6.46 1.92
N PRO A 131 -14.63 -7.21 1.83
CA PRO A 131 -15.79 -6.74 1.10
C PRO A 131 -16.34 -5.42 1.64
N SER A 132 -17.03 -4.65 0.79
CA SER A 132 -17.76 -3.45 1.25
C SER A 132 -18.79 -3.80 2.32
N ARG A 133 -18.92 -2.94 3.35
CA ARG A 133 -19.98 -3.05 4.37
C ARG A 133 -21.39 -3.09 3.76
N ALA A 134 -21.61 -2.38 2.69
CA ALA A 134 -22.91 -2.36 2.00
C ALA A 134 -23.27 -3.72 1.38
N GLN A 135 -22.28 -4.57 1.07
CA GLN A 135 -22.48 -5.87 0.44
C GLN A 135 -22.55 -7.01 1.45
N GLY A 136 -21.91 -6.89 2.61
CA GLY A 136 -21.87 -7.94 3.61
C GLY A 136 -21.96 -7.39 5.02
N SER A 137 -22.90 -7.91 5.80
CA SER A 137 -23.07 -7.54 7.20
C SER A 137 -23.45 -8.76 8.04
N GLY A 138 -23.22 -8.65 9.36
CA GLY A 138 -23.57 -9.67 10.32
C GLY A 138 -22.52 -10.76 10.53
N ASP A 139 -22.75 -11.56 11.58
CA ASP A 139 -21.79 -12.55 12.07
C ASP A 139 -21.47 -13.65 11.07
N THR A 140 -22.50 -14.17 10.40
CA THR A 140 -22.35 -15.24 9.41
C THR A 140 -21.51 -14.80 8.20
N ALA A 141 -21.75 -13.61 7.67
CA ALA A 141 -20.96 -13.04 6.57
C ALA A 141 -19.50 -12.83 6.97
N PHE A 142 -19.26 -12.34 8.19
CA PHE A 142 -17.91 -12.13 8.70
C PHE A 142 -17.14 -13.46 8.87
N ARG A 143 -17.80 -14.50 9.40
CA ARG A 143 -17.22 -15.85 9.51
C ARG A 143 -16.88 -16.42 8.15
N SER A 144 -17.82 -16.36 7.20
CA SER A 144 -17.59 -16.81 5.82
C SER A 144 -16.38 -16.12 5.18
N MET A 145 -16.25 -14.82 5.39
CA MET A 145 -15.09 -14.04 4.92
C MET A 145 -13.78 -14.57 5.50
N CYS A 146 -13.70 -14.79 6.82
CA CYS A 146 -12.49 -15.31 7.47
C CYS A 146 -12.13 -16.73 7.03
N GLU A 147 -13.13 -17.60 6.83
CA GLU A 147 -12.93 -18.93 6.27
C GLU A 147 -12.39 -18.86 4.82
N CYS A 148 -12.94 -17.96 4.01
CA CYS A 148 -12.45 -17.71 2.66
C CYS A 148 -10.98 -17.22 2.67
N TYR A 149 -10.62 -16.39 3.64
CA TYR A 149 -9.23 -15.90 3.78
C TYR A 149 -8.27 -17.00 4.23
N ASN A 150 -8.67 -17.90 5.10
CA ASN A 150 -7.85 -19.08 5.44
C ASN A 150 -7.60 -19.96 4.21
N GLN A 151 -8.63 -20.22 3.41
CA GLN A 151 -8.48 -20.97 2.17
C GLN A 151 -7.61 -20.23 1.15
N LEU A 152 -7.82 -18.91 0.99
CA LEU A 152 -7.01 -18.07 0.11
C LEU A 152 -5.53 -18.07 0.54
N GLY A 153 -5.27 -17.97 1.84
CA GLY A 153 -3.92 -18.01 2.38
C GLY A 153 -3.23 -19.36 2.15
N SER A 154 -3.96 -20.49 2.29
CA SER A 154 -3.43 -21.83 1.94
C SER A 154 -3.03 -21.91 0.47
N VAL A 155 -3.93 -21.50 -0.42
CA VAL A 155 -3.67 -21.49 -1.87
C VAL A 155 -2.52 -20.54 -2.23
N ALA A 156 -2.44 -19.39 -1.58
CA ALA A 156 -1.33 -18.46 -1.76
C ALA A 156 0.00 -19.10 -1.37
N GLY A 157 0.06 -19.79 -0.22
CA GLY A 157 1.25 -20.52 0.22
C GLY A 157 1.68 -21.60 -0.76
N GLU A 158 0.75 -22.39 -1.31
CA GLU A 158 1.01 -23.40 -2.34
C GLU A 158 1.62 -22.80 -3.63
N MET A 159 1.23 -21.55 -3.95
CA MET A 159 1.74 -20.80 -5.11
C MET A 159 3.03 -20.02 -4.81
N GLY A 160 3.57 -20.06 -3.59
CA GLY A 160 4.74 -19.29 -3.17
C GLY A 160 4.45 -17.84 -2.82
N PHE A 161 3.20 -17.52 -2.50
CA PHE A 161 2.75 -16.17 -2.11
C PHE A 161 2.44 -16.09 -0.61
N ARG A 162 2.48 -14.84 -0.10
CA ARG A 162 1.82 -14.47 1.15
C ARG A 162 0.61 -13.60 0.80
N ALA A 163 -0.53 -13.90 1.40
CA ALA A 163 -1.74 -13.08 1.31
C ALA A 163 -2.02 -12.43 2.67
N GLY A 164 -2.53 -11.21 2.67
CA GLY A 164 -2.81 -10.52 3.92
C GLY A 164 -3.91 -9.47 3.82
N LEU A 165 -4.63 -9.30 4.94
CA LEU A 165 -5.69 -8.32 5.09
C LEU A 165 -5.17 -6.89 4.93
N HIS A 166 -5.84 -6.12 4.11
CA HIS A 166 -5.78 -4.67 4.09
C HIS A 166 -7.07 -4.10 4.69
N ASN A 167 -6.96 -3.43 5.83
CA ASN A 167 -8.08 -2.75 6.47
C ASN A 167 -8.44 -1.46 5.74
N HIS A 168 -9.72 -1.15 5.65
CA HIS A 168 -10.15 0.04 4.91
C HIS A 168 -11.49 0.59 5.44
N MET A 169 -11.60 1.92 5.52
CA MET A 169 -12.86 2.59 5.83
C MET A 169 -13.95 2.22 4.82
N GLY A 170 -15.17 1.93 5.31
CA GLY A 170 -16.30 1.51 4.48
C GLY A 170 -16.31 0.02 4.11
N GLN A 171 -15.34 -0.77 4.57
CA GLN A 171 -15.28 -2.21 4.37
C GLN A 171 -15.64 -2.99 5.65
N MET A 172 -15.82 -4.32 5.52
CA MET A 172 -16.21 -5.20 6.65
C MET A 172 -15.17 -5.26 7.76
N VAL A 173 -13.90 -4.96 7.47
CA VAL A 173 -12.83 -4.85 8.48
C VAL A 173 -12.33 -3.42 8.51
N GLN A 174 -12.90 -2.62 9.39
CA GLN A 174 -12.66 -1.19 9.50
C GLN A 174 -12.22 -0.77 10.90
N ASP A 175 -12.94 -1.18 11.95
CA ASP A 175 -12.67 -0.81 13.33
C ASP A 175 -11.77 -1.81 14.07
N GLU A 176 -11.34 -1.44 15.30
CA GLU A 176 -10.39 -2.26 16.07
C GLU A 176 -10.95 -3.64 16.39
N ALA A 177 -12.23 -3.73 16.78
CA ALA A 177 -12.86 -5.00 17.12
C ALA A 177 -12.93 -5.94 15.90
N GLU A 178 -13.17 -5.37 14.71
CA GLU A 178 -13.21 -6.14 13.47
C GLU A 178 -11.82 -6.57 13.00
N VAL A 179 -10.80 -5.73 13.15
CA VAL A 179 -9.40 -6.10 12.90
C VAL A 179 -9.01 -7.23 13.83
N ASP A 180 -9.24 -7.08 15.14
CA ASP A 180 -8.92 -8.08 16.14
C ASP A 180 -9.65 -9.40 15.86
N ARG A 181 -10.91 -9.33 15.54
CA ARG A 181 -11.74 -10.49 15.20
C ARG A 181 -11.24 -11.20 13.94
N CYS A 182 -10.94 -10.46 12.90
CA CYS A 182 -10.41 -11.04 11.65
C CYS A 182 -9.07 -11.73 11.90
N MET A 183 -8.17 -11.09 12.65
CA MET A 183 -6.88 -11.67 13.00
C MET A 183 -7.01 -12.91 13.92
N ALA A 184 -8.00 -12.94 14.80
CA ALA A 184 -8.26 -14.09 15.66
C ALA A 184 -8.90 -15.28 14.91
N MET A 185 -9.72 -15.01 13.89
CA MET A 185 -10.43 -16.04 13.12
C MET A 185 -9.64 -16.55 11.91
N THR A 186 -8.51 -15.91 11.57
CA THR A 186 -7.63 -16.34 10.49
C THR A 186 -6.35 -16.98 11.05
N ASP A 187 -5.92 -18.10 10.44
CA ASP A 187 -4.70 -18.80 10.84
C ASP A 187 -3.47 -17.91 10.58
N PRO A 188 -2.66 -17.63 11.61
CA PRO A 188 -1.46 -16.81 11.49
C PRO A 188 -0.39 -17.37 10.53
N LYS A 189 -0.43 -18.66 10.24
CA LYS A 189 0.48 -19.31 9.29
C LYS A 189 0.03 -19.16 7.85
N LEU A 190 -1.27 -18.93 7.63
CA LEU A 190 -1.86 -18.86 6.30
C LEU A 190 -2.10 -17.43 5.84
N PHE A 191 -2.65 -16.58 6.72
CA PHE A 191 -3.11 -15.26 6.33
C PHE A 191 -2.45 -14.17 7.18
N SER A 192 -1.85 -13.20 6.53
CA SER A 192 -1.05 -12.13 7.11
C SER A 192 -1.87 -10.84 7.32
N PHE A 193 -1.19 -9.78 7.77
CA PHE A 193 -1.73 -8.44 7.89
C PHE A 193 -0.92 -7.45 7.06
N SER A 194 -1.61 -6.64 6.26
CA SER A 194 -1.06 -5.56 5.42
C SER A 194 -1.80 -4.26 5.75
N PRO A 195 -1.53 -3.65 6.94
CA PRO A 195 -2.28 -2.50 7.41
C PRO A 195 -2.11 -1.26 6.53
N ASP A 196 -3.20 -0.49 6.40
CA ASP A 196 -3.17 0.90 5.95
C ASP A 196 -3.26 1.83 7.17
N THR A 197 -2.24 2.65 7.34
CA THR A 197 -2.09 3.50 8.52
C THR A 197 -3.16 4.58 8.63
N ALA A 198 -3.57 5.19 7.50
CA ALA A 198 -4.62 6.21 7.51
C ALA A 198 -5.99 5.63 7.88
N HIS A 199 -6.33 4.45 7.36
CA HIS A 199 -7.60 3.82 7.68
C HIS A 199 -7.66 3.34 9.14
N LEU A 200 -6.54 2.91 9.73
CA LEU A 200 -6.45 2.67 11.17
C LEU A 200 -6.68 3.97 11.95
N TYR A 201 -5.93 5.02 11.64
CA TYR A 201 -6.01 6.31 12.32
C TYR A 201 -7.43 6.92 12.26
N LEU A 202 -8.05 6.93 11.08
CA LEU A 202 -9.40 7.48 10.88
C LEU A 202 -10.48 6.65 11.58
N ALA A 203 -10.23 5.34 11.78
CA ALA A 203 -11.07 4.49 12.62
C ALA A 203 -10.78 4.66 14.13
N LYS A 204 -9.94 5.64 14.52
CA LYS A 204 -9.53 5.90 15.92
C LYS A 204 -8.72 4.76 16.55
N ILE A 205 -8.02 3.98 15.75
CA ILE A 205 -7.14 2.91 16.18
C ILE A 205 -5.72 3.46 16.34
N ASP A 206 -5.05 3.12 17.44
CA ASP A 206 -3.65 3.47 17.64
C ASP A 206 -2.75 2.67 16.70
N VAL A 207 -2.21 3.34 15.69
CA VAL A 207 -1.42 2.73 14.63
C VAL A 207 -0.17 2.04 15.18
N VAL A 208 0.58 2.72 16.08
CA VAL A 208 1.83 2.20 16.65
C VAL A 208 1.57 0.94 17.48
N LYS A 209 0.54 0.97 18.32
CA LYS A 209 0.14 -0.21 19.11
C LYS A 209 -0.32 -1.35 18.21
N THR A 210 -1.08 -1.08 17.16
CA THR A 210 -1.57 -2.10 16.23
C THR A 210 -0.42 -2.78 15.50
N LEU A 211 0.56 -2.03 14.99
CA LEU A 211 1.76 -2.62 14.39
C LEU A 211 2.55 -3.48 15.38
N SER A 212 2.67 -3.03 16.64
CA SER A 212 3.33 -3.79 17.70
C SER A 212 2.56 -5.07 18.06
N LYS A 213 1.23 -4.99 18.17
CA LYS A 213 0.33 -6.12 18.48
C LYS A 213 0.40 -7.23 17.44
N TYR A 214 0.43 -6.85 16.16
CA TYR A 214 0.40 -7.79 15.04
C TYR A 214 1.76 -7.96 14.34
N ARG A 215 2.86 -7.62 15.03
CA ARG A 215 4.22 -7.65 14.48
C ARG A 215 4.56 -8.94 13.73
N ASP A 216 4.16 -10.09 14.23
CA ASP A 216 4.44 -11.41 13.67
C ASP A 216 3.53 -11.78 12.47
N ARG A 217 2.51 -10.97 12.24
CA ARG A 217 1.56 -11.10 11.12
C ARG A 217 1.85 -10.12 9.99
N LEU A 218 2.71 -9.12 10.19
CA LEU A 218 2.97 -8.08 9.17
C LEU A 218 3.60 -8.67 7.92
N MET A 219 3.00 -8.39 6.77
CA MET A 219 3.47 -8.83 5.45
C MET A 219 4.13 -7.66 4.70
N MET A 220 3.41 -6.62 4.51
CA MET A 220 3.80 -5.29 4.05
C MET A 220 2.83 -4.29 4.69
N MET A 221 3.01 -3.02 4.46
CA MET A 221 2.06 -2.01 4.94
C MET A 221 1.97 -0.83 4.00
N ASP A 222 0.84 -0.14 4.06
CA ASP A 222 0.67 1.13 3.41
C ASP A 222 0.89 2.26 4.41
N TYR A 223 1.88 3.11 4.12
CA TYR A 223 2.06 4.38 4.79
C TYR A 223 1.24 5.42 4.04
N LYS A 224 0.13 5.78 4.62
CA LYS A 224 -0.79 6.82 4.17
C LYS A 224 -1.03 7.73 5.36
N ASP A 225 -0.73 9.01 5.23
CA ASP A 225 -0.91 9.97 6.33
C ASP A 225 -2.32 10.53 6.34
N ALA A 226 -2.81 10.84 7.52
CA ALA A 226 -4.16 11.33 7.71
C ALA A 226 -4.27 12.34 8.85
N ARG A 227 -5.26 13.23 8.72
CA ARG A 227 -5.77 14.10 9.77
C ARG A 227 -7.27 14.28 9.59
N GLN A 228 -8.04 14.19 10.66
CA GLN A 228 -9.48 14.36 10.57
C GLN A 228 -9.84 15.84 10.38
N VAL A 229 -10.24 16.23 9.18
CA VAL A 229 -10.63 17.62 8.84
C VAL A 229 -12.03 17.72 8.24
N SER A 230 -12.61 16.62 7.77
CA SER A 230 -13.92 16.58 7.13
C SER A 230 -14.55 15.18 7.26
N ASP A 231 -15.84 15.07 6.91
CA ASP A 231 -16.54 13.78 6.83
C ASP A 231 -16.22 13.01 5.54
N LYS A 232 -15.58 13.64 4.57
CA LYS A 232 -15.16 13.01 3.33
C LYS A 232 -13.79 12.39 3.49
N LEU A 233 -13.67 11.08 3.22
CA LEU A 233 -12.44 10.32 3.39
C LEU A 233 -11.23 10.99 2.72
N GLN A 234 -11.37 11.37 1.45
CA GLN A 234 -10.28 11.95 0.65
C GLN A 234 -9.73 13.27 1.20
N ASP A 235 -10.59 14.08 1.85
CA ASP A 235 -10.15 15.33 2.45
C ASP A 235 -9.23 15.12 3.67
N ASN A 236 -9.29 13.93 4.27
CA ASN A 236 -8.53 13.56 5.46
C ASN A 236 -7.17 12.93 5.14
N ILE A 237 -6.86 12.68 3.86
CA ILE A 237 -5.58 12.10 3.44
C ILE A 237 -4.58 13.22 3.10
N PHE A 238 -3.35 13.04 3.55
CA PHE A 238 -2.25 13.99 3.43
C PHE A 238 -0.98 13.32 2.92
N ASP A 239 -0.07 14.11 2.37
CA ASP A 239 1.29 13.66 2.07
C ASP A 239 2.00 13.27 3.38
N LEU A 240 2.93 12.33 3.36
CA LEU A 240 3.63 11.88 4.56
C LEU A 240 4.29 13.04 5.32
N GLY A 241 3.95 13.17 6.60
CA GLY A 241 4.42 14.20 7.51
C GLY A 241 3.60 15.49 7.49
N ASP A 242 2.52 15.54 6.72
CA ASP A 242 1.57 16.66 6.72
C ASP A 242 0.26 16.30 7.47
N GLY A 243 0.09 15.04 7.89
CA GLY A 243 -0.96 14.54 8.76
C GLY A 243 -0.55 14.46 10.23
N GLU A 244 -1.13 13.52 10.97
CA GLU A 244 -0.97 13.36 12.43
C GLU A 244 -0.49 11.96 12.85
N ILE A 245 -0.17 11.08 11.91
CA ILE A 245 0.27 9.71 12.23
C ILE A 245 1.73 9.72 12.67
N ASP A 246 2.04 9.07 13.80
CA ASP A 246 3.42 8.92 14.30
C ASP A 246 4.19 7.87 13.48
N PHE A 247 4.57 8.21 12.26
CA PHE A 247 5.41 7.34 11.43
C PHE A 247 6.80 7.05 12.01
N PRO A 248 7.48 7.99 12.70
CA PRO A 248 8.69 7.66 13.44
C PRO A 248 8.45 6.57 14.49
N GLY A 249 7.31 6.61 15.21
CA GLY A 249 6.89 5.55 16.15
C GLY A 249 6.66 4.22 15.44
N CYS A 250 5.90 4.22 14.34
CA CYS A 250 5.71 3.04 13.50
C CYS A 250 7.07 2.47 13.04
N HIS A 251 7.97 3.32 12.59
CA HIS A 251 9.29 2.91 12.08
C HIS A 251 10.18 2.33 13.18
N ARG A 252 10.12 2.84 14.41
CA ARG A 252 10.78 2.25 15.58
C ARG A 252 10.27 0.84 15.90
N VAL A 253 8.95 0.60 15.78
CA VAL A 253 8.38 -0.75 15.92
C VAL A 253 8.97 -1.68 14.86
N LEU A 254 8.99 -1.26 13.60
CA LEU A 254 9.55 -2.05 12.50
C LEU A 254 11.04 -2.38 12.72
N LYS A 255 11.82 -1.40 13.15
CA LYS A 255 13.24 -1.62 13.51
C LYS A 255 13.37 -2.64 14.65
N SER A 256 12.56 -2.53 15.70
CA SER A 256 12.62 -3.42 16.87
C SER A 256 12.36 -4.89 16.54
N MET A 257 11.64 -5.16 15.47
CA MET A 257 11.34 -6.51 14.97
C MET A 257 12.24 -6.93 13.79
N ALA A 258 13.25 -6.14 13.45
CA ALA A 258 14.12 -6.35 12.29
C ALA A 258 13.34 -6.57 10.99
N TYR A 259 12.29 -5.76 10.78
CA TYR A 259 11.41 -5.88 9.62
C TYR A 259 12.20 -5.79 8.31
N LYS A 260 11.94 -6.74 7.43
CA LYS A 260 12.48 -6.78 6.07
C LYS A 260 11.34 -6.94 5.09
N GLY A 261 11.00 -5.88 4.38
CA GLY A 261 9.86 -5.93 3.47
C GLY A 261 9.57 -4.63 2.75
N TRP A 262 8.38 -4.58 2.17
CA TRP A 262 7.90 -3.41 1.45
C TRP A 262 7.05 -2.51 2.35
N ILE A 263 7.28 -1.21 2.23
CA ILE A 263 6.33 -0.17 2.64
C ILE A 263 5.89 0.55 1.38
N CYS A 264 4.59 0.58 1.15
CA CYS A 264 3.99 1.30 0.04
C CYS A 264 3.48 2.65 0.54
N VAL A 265 3.96 3.75 -0.01
CA VAL A 265 3.32 5.04 0.17
C VAL A 265 2.09 5.08 -0.71
N ASP A 266 0.94 5.25 -0.10
CA ASP A 266 -0.34 5.27 -0.81
C ASP A 266 -1.07 6.60 -0.56
N LEU A 267 -1.61 7.17 -1.62
CA LEU A 267 -2.31 8.45 -1.58
C LEU A 267 -3.64 8.36 -2.33
N ASP A 268 -4.71 8.85 -1.70
CA ASP A 268 -6.04 9.00 -2.33
C ASP A 268 -6.27 10.42 -2.84
N THR A 269 -5.31 11.31 -2.62
CA THR A 269 -5.37 12.71 -3.06
C THR A 269 -3.96 13.28 -3.26
N ALA A 270 -3.83 14.28 -4.12
CA ALA A 270 -2.60 15.02 -4.35
C ALA A 270 -2.94 16.48 -4.63
N ARG A 271 -2.99 17.30 -3.59
CA ARG A 271 -3.45 18.70 -3.67
C ARG A 271 -2.58 19.57 -4.58
N LYS A 272 -1.30 19.20 -4.74
CA LYS A 272 -0.33 19.90 -5.58
C LYS A 272 0.07 19.10 -6.83
N GLY A 273 -0.69 18.05 -7.13
CA GLY A 273 -0.39 17.09 -8.21
C GLY A 273 0.48 15.91 -7.77
N PRO A 274 0.41 14.79 -8.51
CA PRO A 274 1.05 13.53 -8.12
C PRO A 274 2.56 13.64 -7.88
N ARG A 275 3.29 14.31 -8.77
CA ARG A 275 4.74 14.47 -8.65
C ARG A 275 5.13 15.18 -7.36
N ALA A 276 4.52 16.33 -7.09
CA ALA A 276 4.85 17.13 -5.91
C ALA A 276 4.53 16.39 -4.60
N SER A 277 3.43 15.63 -4.55
CA SER A 277 3.06 14.83 -3.40
C SER A 277 4.07 13.68 -3.17
N TYR A 278 4.48 12.98 -4.22
CA TYR A 278 5.46 11.89 -4.06
C TYR A 278 6.87 12.41 -3.75
N GLU A 279 7.28 13.55 -4.31
CA GLU A 279 8.52 14.24 -3.91
C GLU A 279 8.49 14.61 -2.43
N ARG A 280 7.35 15.14 -1.93
CA ARG A 280 7.16 15.46 -0.52
C ARG A 280 7.24 14.21 0.37
N CYS A 281 6.58 13.12 -0.03
CA CYS A 281 6.64 11.84 0.69
C CYS A 281 8.06 11.26 0.69
N GLY A 282 8.76 11.29 -0.44
CA GLY A 282 10.13 10.81 -0.55
C GLY A 282 11.09 11.61 0.35
N ALA A 283 10.96 12.94 0.38
CA ALA A 283 11.74 13.80 1.27
C ALA A 283 11.49 13.44 2.75
N TYR A 284 10.23 13.22 3.14
CA TYR A 284 9.90 12.82 4.51
C TYR A 284 10.52 11.46 4.87
N VAL A 285 10.49 10.49 3.96
CA VAL A 285 11.14 9.18 4.15
C VAL A 285 12.62 9.35 4.42
N VAL A 286 13.32 10.11 3.57
CA VAL A 286 14.78 10.34 3.67
C VAL A 286 15.15 11.09 4.97
N ASP A 287 14.40 12.13 5.30
CA ASP A 287 14.75 13.02 6.40
C ASP A 287 14.33 12.51 7.78
N LYS A 288 13.25 11.73 7.86
CA LYS A 288 12.61 11.36 9.13
C LYS A 288 12.59 9.86 9.42
N LEU A 289 12.48 9.01 8.40
CA LEU A 289 12.27 7.58 8.60
C LEU A 289 13.56 6.77 8.42
N GLU A 290 14.29 6.99 7.33
CA GLU A 290 15.54 6.28 7.08
C GLU A 290 16.57 6.41 8.21
N PRO A 291 16.77 7.58 8.84
CA PRO A 291 17.71 7.71 9.97
C PRO A 291 17.37 6.81 11.16
N ILE A 292 16.12 6.35 11.29
CA ILE A 292 15.72 5.43 12.35
C ILE A 292 16.35 4.04 12.18
N TYR A 293 16.60 3.61 10.93
CA TYR A 293 17.16 2.29 10.61
C TYR A 293 18.69 2.24 10.60
N VAL A 294 19.34 3.38 10.58
CA VAL A 294 20.81 3.48 10.58
C VAL A 294 21.41 3.05 11.92
#